data_d49b18f4ea090f47e3ebfdeb883ca45a
#
_entry.id   d49b18f4ea090f47e3ebfdeb883ca45a
#
_cell.length_a   1.000
_cell.length_b   1.000
_cell.length_c   1.000
_cell.angle_alpha   90.00
_cell.angle_beta   90.00
_cell.angle_gamma   90.00
#
_symmetry.space_group_name_H-M   'P 1'
#
loop_
_entity.id
_entity.type
_entity.pdbx_description
1 polymer ?
#
loop_
_entity_poly.entity_id
_entity_poly.type
_entity_poly.pdbx_seq_one_letter_code
_entity_poly.pdbx_strand_id
1 'polypeptide(L)'
;MENKMTLKTESPILILAQRLKKIKQRLTNCKSIEERDLTEIDSIIYMMESQERYLDECTSYESLNLSKLNKLTMQTDWNQIFLEKKSNERLMTQMMSSRLSGQLLKMLVTISGAKKVLELGLFSGYSALAMAEGLPEDGKLISCEIDPYAAAFARSYLDSTSYGKKVQIRLGPALNLLDNFETIVSNVVPGYEVDSKQIS
;
A
#
# COMPACT_ATOMS: atom_id res chain seq x y z
N MET A 1 23.61 -13.61 14.24
CA MET A 1 22.46 -13.44 13.30
C MET A 1 21.75 -12.16 13.71
N GLU A 2 22.09 -11.08 13.06
CA GLU A 2 21.46 -9.78 13.32
C GLU A 2 19.99 -9.84 12.87
N ASN A 3 19.12 -9.63 13.83
CA ASN A 3 17.67 -9.51 13.62
C ASN A 3 17.45 -8.22 12.81
N LYS A 4 17.42 -8.33 11.48
CA LYS A 4 17.05 -7.22 10.60
C LYS A 4 15.59 -6.86 10.88
N MET A 5 15.40 -5.93 11.80
CA MET A 5 14.10 -5.29 12.03
C MET A 5 13.69 -4.60 10.74
N THR A 6 12.92 -5.29 9.91
CA THR A 6 12.28 -4.70 8.72
C THR A 6 11.33 -3.62 9.24
N LEU A 7 11.54 -2.37 8.79
CA LEU A 7 10.58 -1.30 9.00
C LEU A 7 9.27 -1.73 8.33
N LYS A 8 8.23 -1.95 9.13
CA LYS A 8 6.91 -2.37 8.66
C LYS A 8 5.91 -1.22 8.81
N THR A 9 5.07 -1.08 7.82
CA THR A 9 3.81 -0.33 7.99
C THR A 9 3.02 -1.03 9.10
N GLU A 10 2.62 -0.29 10.14
CA GLU A 10 1.80 -0.86 11.21
C GLU A 10 0.44 -1.26 10.64
N SER A 11 0.12 -2.54 10.71
CA SER A 11 -1.20 -3.03 10.33
C SER A 11 -2.26 -2.55 11.34
N PRO A 12 -3.55 -2.46 10.93
CA PRO A 12 -4.63 -2.16 11.87
C PRO A 12 -4.66 -3.10 13.07
N ILE A 13 -4.31 -4.38 12.88
CA ILE A 13 -4.25 -5.38 13.94
C ILE A 13 -3.16 -5.05 14.97
N LEU A 14 -1.97 -4.67 14.51
CA LEU A 14 -0.89 -4.26 15.42
C LEU A 14 -1.23 -2.97 16.18
N ILE A 15 -1.90 -2.01 15.53
CA ILE A 15 -2.39 -0.80 16.19
C ILE A 15 -3.38 -1.16 17.31
N LEU A 16 -4.31 -2.09 17.06
CA LEU A 16 -5.25 -2.57 18.07
C LEU A 16 -4.55 -3.28 19.21
N ALA A 17 -3.58 -4.16 18.93
CA ALA A 17 -2.78 -4.83 19.96
C ALA A 17 -2.04 -3.82 20.86
N GLN A 18 -1.43 -2.79 20.29
CA GLN A 18 -0.77 -1.73 21.04
C GLN A 18 -1.76 -0.92 21.92
N ARG A 19 -2.96 -0.63 21.40
CA ARG A 19 -4.02 0.04 22.18
C ARG A 19 -4.48 -0.82 23.35
N LEU A 20 -4.66 -2.13 23.14
CA LEU A 20 -5.01 -3.07 24.22
C LEU A 20 -3.91 -3.17 25.27
N LYS A 21 -2.63 -3.20 24.88
CA LYS A 21 -1.48 -3.14 25.84
C LYS A 21 -1.55 -1.89 26.72
N LYS A 22 -1.84 -0.72 26.13
CA LYS A 22 -2.00 0.53 26.89
C LYS A 22 -3.20 0.51 27.84
N ILE A 23 -4.31 -0.11 27.43
CA ILE A 23 -5.49 -0.29 28.27
C ILE A 23 -5.14 -1.22 29.43
N LYS A 24 -4.54 -2.38 29.16
CA LYS A 24 -4.10 -3.33 30.19
C LYS A 24 -3.23 -2.66 31.25
N GLN A 25 -2.20 -1.87 30.84
CA GLN A 25 -1.33 -1.15 31.78
C GLN A 25 -2.09 -0.22 32.72
N ARG A 26 -3.16 0.43 32.24
CA ARG A 26 -4.02 1.28 33.09
C ARG A 26 -4.88 0.46 34.03
N LEU A 27 -5.33 -0.72 33.59
CA LEU A 27 -6.21 -1.59 34.34
C LEU A 27 -5.49 -2.39 35.42
N THR A 28 -4.21 -2.70 35.24
CA THR A 28 -3.39 -3.47 36.21
C THR A 28 -3.39 -2.84 37.62
N ASN A 29 -3.58 -1.53 37.74
CA ASN A 29 -3.66 -0.83 39.02
C ASN A 29 -5.10 -0.67 39.53
N CYS A 30 -6.09 -1.24 38.88
CA CYS A 30 -7.50 -1.12 39.24
C CYS A 30 -7.91 -2.29 40.15
N LYS A 31 -8.28 -2.03 41.41
CA LYS A 31 -8.63 -3.05 42.40
C LYS A 31 -9.91 -3.86 42.04
N SER A 32 -10.69 -3.43 41.07
CA SER A 32 -11.93 -4.08 40.66
C SER A 32 -11.78 -5.01 39.47
N ILE A 33 -10.58 -5.21 38.95
CA ILE A 33 -10.31 -6.10 37.83
C ILE A 33 -9.72 -7.39 38.33
N GLU A 34 -10.28 -8.50 37.89
CA GLU A 34 -9.80 -9.82 38.22
C GLU A 34 -8.60 -10.20 37.33
N GLU A 35 -7.69 -11.00 37.87
CA GLU A 35 -6.48 -11.46 37.16
C GLU A 35 -6.84 -12.22 35.85
N ARG A 36 -7.98 -12.91 35.84
CA ARG A 36 -8.48 -13.59 34.66
C ARG A 36 -8.75 -12.62 33.50
N ASP A 37 -9.24 -11.39 33.78
CA ASP A 37 -9.54 -10.41 32.75
C ASP A 37 -8.26 -9.86 32.11
N LEU A 38 -7.21 -9.68 32.91
CA LEU A 38 -5.89 -9.31 32.40
C LEU A 38 -5.26 -10.42 31.56
N THR A 39 -5.48 -11.68 31.94
CA THR A 39 -5.02 -12.87 31.19
C THR A 39 -5.75 -12.99 29.84
N GLU A 40 -7.06 -12.71 29.83
CA GLU A 40 -7.86 -12.70 28.58
C GLU A 40 -7.36 -11.61 27.62
N ILE A 41 -7.07 -10.42 28.13
CA ILE A 41 -6.47 -9.34 27.33
C ILE A 41 -5.13 -9.76 26.72
N ASP A 42 -4.27 -10.46 27.50
CA ASP A 42 -3.00 -10.98 26.97
C ASP A 42 -3.21 -12.01 25.88
N SER A 43 -4.19 -12.90 26.05
CA SER A 43 -4.54 -13.90 25.04
C SER A 43 -4.97 -13.24 23.73
N ILE A 44 -5.80 -12.21 23.79
CA ILE A 44 -6.23 -11.44 22.62
C ILE A 44 -5.04 -10.76 21.94
N ILE A 45 -4.19 -10.09 22.72
CA ILE A 45 -2.98 -9.44 22.20
C ILE A 45 -2.09 -10.46 21.49
N TYR A 46 -1.86 -11.62 22.14
CA TYR A 46 -1.03 -12.70 21.58
C TYR A 46 -1.58 -13.23 20.25
N MET A 47 -2.91 -13.44 20.15
CA MET A 47 -3.54 -13.89 18.90
C MET A 47 -3.33 -12.87 17.77
N MET A 48 -3.53 -11.57 18.06
CA MET A 48 -3.34 -10.51 17.07
C MET A 48 -1.90 -10.43 16.57
N GLU A 49 -0.92 -10.47 17.48
CA GLU A 49 0.51 -10.42 17.12
C GLU A 49 0.97 -11.69 16.42
N SER A 50 0.41 -12.86 16.78
CA SER A 50 0.71 -14.13 16.14
C SER A 50 0.18 -14.20 14.71
N GLN A 51 -1.01 -13.63 14.45
CA GLN A 51 -1.54 -13.55 13.10
C GLN A 51 -0.65 -12.69 12.19
N GLU A 52 -0.21 -11.52 12.66
CA GLU A 52 0.71 -10.67 11.91
C GLU A 52 2.04 -11.35 11.61
N ARG A 53 2.61 -12.02 12.61
CA ARG A 53 3.84 -12.79 12.45
C ARG A 53 3.68 -13.91 11.42
N TYR A 54 2.59 -14.66 11.49
CA TYR A 54 2.30 -15.74 10.53
C TYR A 54 2.18 -15.19 9.09
N LEU A 55 1.43 -14.09 8.89
CA LEU A 55 1.31 -13.47 7.58
C LEU A 55 2.67 -13.00 7.05
N ASP A 56 3.51 -12.47 7.92
CA ASP A 56 4.85 -12.02 7.56
C ASP A 56 5.79 -13.19 7.19
N GLU A 57 5.78 -14.24 7.97
CA GLU A 57 6.62 -15.42 7.74
C GLU A 57 6.18 -16.20 6.48
N CYS A 58 4.86 -16.23 6.19
CA CYS A 58 4.31 -16.94 5.03
C CYS A 58 4.25 -16.09 3.76
N THR A 59 4.55 -14.78 3.82
CA THR A 59 4.57 -13.91 2.64
C THR A 59 5.95 -13.89 2.00
N SER A 60 6.02 -14.03 0.67
CA SER A 60 7.25 -13.92 -0.10
C SER A 60 8.00 -12.61 0.20
N TYR A 61 9.33 -12.67 0.16
CA TYR A 61 10.15 -11.48 0.39
C TYR A 61 9.95 -10.42 -0.69
N GLU A 62 10.11 -9.17 -0.30
CA GLU A 62 10.13 -8.04 -1.22
C GLU A 62 11.32 -8.13 -2.17
N SER A 63 11.14 -7.64 -3.40
CA SER A 63 12.28 -7.33 -4.26
C SER A 63 13.15 -6.23 -3.63
N LEU A 64 14.39 -6.11 -4.09
CA LEU A 64 15.27 -5.04 -3.63
C LEU A 64 14.67 -3.64 -3.88
N ASN A 65 13.96 -3.47 -4.99
CA ASN A 65 13.29 -2.20 -5.31
C ASN A 65 12.15 -1.91 -4.35
N LEU A 66 11.27 -2.88 -4.08
CA LEU A 66 10.18 -2.73 -3.12
C LEU A 66 10.71 -2.45 -1.70
N SER A 67 11.74 -3.18 -1.27
CA SER A 67 12.34 -2.98 0.05
C SER A 67 12.98 -1.59 0.21
N LYS A 68 13.62 -1.06 -0.83
CA LYS A 68 14.18 0.30 -0.82
C LYS A 68 13.07 1.36 -0.79
N LEU A 69 12.01 1.19 -1.59
CA LEU A 69 10.87 2.11 -1.60
C LEU A 69 10.14 2.10 -0.25
N ASN A 70 9.93 0.92 0.35
CA ASN A 70 9.38 0.77 1.68
C ASN A 70 10.18 1.60 2.69
N LYS A 71 11.51 1.39 2.76
CA LYS A 71 12.38 2.14 3.66
C LYS A 71 12.30 3.64 3.43
N LEU A 72 12.35 4.08 2.18
CA LEU A 72 12.27 5.49 1.83
C LEU A 72 10.94 6.08 2.31
N THR A 73 9.81 5.39 2.08
CA THR A 73 8.49 5.83 2.52
C THR A 73 8.39 5.91 4.04
N MET A 74 8.94 4.91 4.76
CA MET A 74 8.93 4.88 6.23
C MET A 74 9.83 5.93 6.88
N GLN A 75 10.91 6.33 6.20
CA GLN A 75 11.86 7.33 6.70
C GLN A 75 11.47 8.77 6.36
N THR A 76 10.51 8.95 5.47
CA THR A 76 10.02 10.28 5.06
C THR A 76 9.13 10.87 6.14
N ASP A 77 9.42 12.11 6.55
CA ASP A 77 8.56 12.86 7.49
C ASP A 77 7.37 13.50 6.75
N TRP A 78 6.34 12.67 6.54
CA TRP A 78 5.10 13.09 5.89
C TRP A 78 4.39 14.22 6.62
N ASN A 79 4.52 14.29 7.95
CA ASN A 79 3.92 15.36 8.73
C ASN A 79 4.61 16.71 8.46
N GLN A 80 5.94 16.71 8.36
CA GLN A 80 6.71 17.91 8.02
C GLN A 80 6.36 18.42 6.62
N ILE A 81 6.21 17.51 5.64
CA ILE A 81 5.79 17.82 4.27
C ILE A 81 4.44 18.54 4.25
N PHE A 82 3.47 18.05 5.05
CA PHE A 82 2.16 18.68 5.16
C PHE A 82 2.25 20.06 5.84
N LEU A 83 3.02 20.20 6.92
CA LEU A 83 3.22 21.46 7.60
C LEU A 83 3.88 22.53 6.69
N GLU A 84 4.77 22.11 5.80
CA GLU A 84 5.41 22.95 4.79
C GLU A 84 4.52 23.26 3.60
N LYS A 85 3.27 22.77 3.58
CA LYS A 85 2.28 22.93 2.50
C LYS A 85 2.77 22.41 1.14
N LYS A 86 3.62 21.40 1.15
CA LYS A 86 4.09 20.73 -0.07
C LYS A 86 3.08 19.69 -0.57
N SER A 87 2.30 19.11 0.33
CA SER A 87 1.21 18.18 0.07
C SER A 87 -0.12 18.87 0.37
N ASN A 88 -1.14 18.59 -0.44
CA ASN A 88 -2.50 19.08 -0.23
C ASN A 88 -3.22 18.29 0.88
N GLU A 89 -2.83 17.04 1.06
CA GLU A 89 -3.42 16.11 2.02
C GLU A 89 -2.41 15.72 3.09
N ARG A 90 -2.92 15.35 4.27
CA ARG A 90 -2.09 14.81 5.35
C ARG A 90 -1.71 13.36 5.04
N LEU A 91 -0.66 13.20 4.27
CA LEU A 91 -0.13 11.88 3.92
C LEU A 91 0.46 11.18 5.16
N MET A 92 0.31 9.85 5.21
CA MET A 92 0.78 9.02 6.32
C MET A 92 1.36 7.70 5.79
N THR A 93 2.39 7.18 6.47
CA THR A 93 3.02 5.91 6.11
C THR A 93 2.04 4.73 6.03
N GLN A 94 0.97 4.77 6.84
CA GLN A 94 -0.09 3.75 6.87
C GLN A 94 -0.92 3.69 5.58
N MET A 95 -0.82 4.70 4.71
CA MET A 95 -1.45 4.67 3.38
C MET A 95 -0.71 3.75 2.40
N MET A 96 0.54 3.40 2.70
CA MET A 96 1.31 2.46 1.88
C MET A 96 0.77 1.04 2.03
N SER A 97 0.61 0.36 0.91
CA SER A 97 0.24 -1.06 0.89
C SER A 97 1.27 -1.92 1.62
N SER A 98 0.79 -2.92 2.37
CA SER A 98 1.67 -3.86 3.07
C SER A 98 2.42 -4.77 2.09
N ARG A 99 3.46 -5.45 2.58
CA ARG A 99 4.18 -6.47 1.81
C ARG A 99 3.23 -7.56 1.30
N LEU A 100 2.33 -8.04 2.16
CA LEU A 100 1.32 -9.03 1.79
C LEU A 100 0.45 -8.54 0.63
N SER A 101 -0.08 -7.31 0.71
CA SER A 101 -0.91 -6.71 -0.34
C SER A 101 -0.12 -6.56 -1.65
N GLY A 102 1.12 -6.07 -1.58
CA GLY A 102 1.98 -5.92 -2.75
C GLY A 102 2.27 -7.26 -3.44
N GLN A 103 2.60 -8.31 -2.67
CA GLN A 103 2.84 -9.65 -3.24
C GLN A 103 1.57 -10.27 -3.81
N LEU A 104 0.41 -10.07 -3.16
CA LEU A 104 -0.88 -10.52 -3.70
C LEU A 104 -1.20 -9.84 -5.03
N LEU A 105 -1.07 -8.52 -5.11
CA LEU A 105 -1.31 -7.75 -6.34
C LEU A 105 -0.37 -8.19 -7.47
N LYS A 106 0.93 -8.35 -7.18
CA LYS A 106 1.90 -8.88 -8.13
C LYS A 106 1.51 -10.26 -8.64
N MET A 107 1.10 -11.15 -7.74
CA MET A 107 0.65 -12.50 -8.09
C MET A 107 -0.59 -12.45 -8.98
N LEU A 108 -1.61 -11.64 -8.62
CA LEU A 108 -2.84 -11.50 -9.42
C LEU A 108 -2.55 -11.00 -10.84
N VAL A 109 -1.69 -9.98 -10.98
CA VAL A 109 -1.26 -9.47 -12.28
C VAL A 109 -0.57 -10.56 -13.10
N THR A 110 0.32 -11.34 -12.45
CA THR A 110 1.07 -12.39 -13.11
C THR A 110 0.17 -13.54 -13.58
N ILE A 111 -0.74 -14.04 -12.70
CA ILE A 111 -1.61 -15.20 -13.04
C ILE A 111 -2.70 -14.82 -14.05
N SER A 112 -3.22 -13.58 -13.98
CA SER A 112 -4.22 -13.13 -14.95
C SER A 112 -3.63 -12.88 -16.35
N GLY A 113 -2.31 -12.80 -16.49
CA GLY A 113 -1.66 -12.40 -17.72
C GLY A 113 -2.02 -10.96 -18.15
N ALA A 114 -2.43 -10.14 -17.20
CA ALA A 114 -2.86 -8.77 -17.47
C ALA A 114 -1.74 -7.97 -18.12
N LYS A 115 -2.05 -7.29 -19.22
CA LYS A 115 -1.16 -6.34 -19.88
C LYS A 115 -1.46 -4.89 -19.50
N LYS A 116 -2.62 -4.65 -18.92
CA LYS A 116 -3.10 -3.31 -18.56
C LYS A 116 -3.72 -3.36 -17.18
N VAL A 117 -3.28 -2.45 -16.34
CA VAL A 117 -3.74 -2.31 -14.95
C VAL A 117 -4.10 -0.86 -14.71
N LEU A 118 -5.23 -0.63 -14.06
CA LEU A 118 -5.64 0.66 -13.53
C LEU A 118 -5.59 0.61 -12.02
N GLU A 119 -4.92 1.58 -11.41
CA GLU A 119 -4.82 1.76 -9.98
C GLU A 119 -5.42 3.11 -9.57
N LEU A 120 -6.21 3.12 -8.51
CA LEU A 120 -6.79 4.33 -7.94
C LEU A 120 -6.16 4.57 -6.58
N GLY A 121 -5.35 5.63 -6.47
CA GLY A 121 -4.52 5.94 -5.32
C GLY A 121 -3.13 5.33 -5.43
N LEU A 122 -2.13 6.19 -5.67
CA LEU A 122 -0.72 5.80 -5.84
C LEU A 122 0.08 5.91 -4.55
N PHE A 123 -0.11 7.02 -3.84
CA PHE A 123 0.71 7.43 -2.69
C PHE A 123 2.22 7.35 -3.01
N SER A 124 2.97 6.50 -2.30
CA SER A 124 4.42 6.33 -2.51
C SER A 124 4.77 5.48 -3.73
N GLY A 125 3.80 4.82 -4.37
CA GLY A 125 4.00 3.98 -5.54
C GLY A 125 4.38 2.52 -5.23
N TYR A 126 4.22 2.07 -3.98
CA TYR A 126 4.61 0.71 -3.58
C TYR A 126 3.77 -0.37 -4.29
N SER A 127 2.44 -0.24 -4.30
CA SER A 127 1.54 -1.16 -5.02
C SER A 127 1.75 -1.10 -6.53
N ALA A 128 1.92 0.11 -7.08
CA ALA A 128 2.22 0.30 -8.49
C ALA A 128 3.51 -0.41 -8.90
N LEU A 129 4.57 -0.30 -8.10
CA LEU A 129 5.83 -0.99 -8.35
C LEU A 129 5.66 -2.51 -8.25
N ALA A 130 4.95 -3.00 -7.24
CA ALA A 130 4.69 -4.42 -7.06
C ALA A 130 3.94 -5.02 -8.27
N MET A 131 2.89 -4.33 -8.74
CA MET A 131 2.15 -4.73 -9.94
C MET A 131 3.01 -4.62 -11.21
N ALA A 132 3.81 -3.56 -11.34
CA ALA A 132 4.69 -3.38 -12.49
C ALA A 132 5.77 -4.48 -12.61
N GLU A 133 6.23 -5.03 -11.48
CA GLU A 133 7.11 -6.19 -11.45
C GLU A 133 6.42 -7.47 -11.96
N GLY A 134 5.10 -7.59 -11.78
CA GLY A 134 4.28 -8.72 -12.27
C GLY A 134 3.83 -8.58 -13.73
N LEU A 135 3.86 -7.36 -14.28
CA LEU A 135 3.46 -7.09 -15.66
C LEU A 135 4.48 -7.63 -16.66
N PRO A 136 4.02 -8.17 -17.84
CA PRO A 136 4.91 -8.49 -18.94
C PRO A 136 5.64 -7.26 -19.48
N GLU A 137 6.63 -7.46 -20.35
CA GLU A 137 7.50 -6.36 -20.83
C GLU A 137 6.71 -5.28 -21.58
N ASP A 138 5.67 -5.67 -22.32
CA ASP A 138 4.74 -4.79 -23.03
C ASP A 138 3.57 -4.29 -22.16
N GLY A 139 3.56 -4.66 -20.87
CA GLY A 139 2.50 -4.29 -19.93
C GLY A 139 2.57 -2.83 -19.49
N LYS A 140 1.41 -2.25 -19.19
CA LYS A 140 1.24 -0.87 -18.72
C LYS A 140 0.34 -0.81 -17.51
N LEU A 141 0.72 0.05 -16.57
CA LEU A 141 -0.07 0.40 -15.40
C LEU A 141 -0.34 1.90 -15.45
N ILE A 142 -1.61 2.28 -15.33
CA ILE A 142 -2.03 3.67 -15.13
C ILE A 142 -2.41 3.80 -13.66
N SER A 143 -1.77 4.71 -12.95
CA SER A 143 -2.07 5.00 -11.55
C SER A 143 -2.56 6.43 -11.39
N CYS A 144 -3.69 6.60 -10.74
CA CYS A 144 -4.30 7.90 -10.46
C CYS A 144 -3.88 8.38 -9.08
N GLU A 145 -3.43 9.65 -8.99
CA GLU A 145 -3.07 10.26 -7.72
C GLU A 145 -3.61 11.69 -7.66
N ILE A 146 -4.18 12.06 -6.54
CA ILE A 146 -4.75 13.40 -6.34
C ILE A 146 -3.72 14.38 -5.78
N ASP A 147 -2.79 13.90 -4.98
CA ASP A 147 -1.77 14.71 -4.34
C ASP A 147 -0.52 14.84 -5.23
N PRO A 148 -0.16 16.08 -5.65
CA PRO A 148 0.98 16.29 -6.55
C PRO A 148 2.32 15.93 -5.92
N TYR A 149 2.46 16.05 -4.59
CA TYR A 149 3.69 15.67 -3.90
C TYR A 149 3.86 14.15 -3.89
N ALA A 150 2.79 13.41 -3.56
CA ALA A 150 2.80 11.95 -3.62
C ALA A 150 3.14 11.45 -5.02
N ALA A 151 2.50 12.02 -6.04
CA ALA A 151 2.78 11.69 -7.45
C ALA A 151 4.25 11.94 -7.83
N ALA A 152 4.82 13.09 -7.43
CA ALA A 152 6.22 13.42 -7.69
C ALA A 152 7.19 12.50 -6.92
N PHE A 153 6.88 12.20 -5.65
CA PHE A 153 7.65 11.27 -4.82
C PHE A 153 7.72 9.88 -5.47
N ALA A 154 6.55 9.32 -5.81
CA ALA A 154 6.47 8.01 -6.47
C ALA A 154 7.20 8.03 -7.82
N ARG A 155 7.02 9.07 -8.65
CA ARG A 155 7.67 9.17 -9.96
C ARG A 155 9.20 9.16 -9.83
N SER A 156 9.75 9.96 -8.90
CA SER A 156 11.20 10.06 -8.71
C SER A 156 11.81 8.71 -8.36
N TYR A 157 11.12 7.88 -7.57
CA TYR A 157 11.61 6.54 -7.23
C TYR A 157 11.42 5.55 -8.39
N LEU A 158 10.23 5.52 -8.98
CA LEU A 158 9.90 4.61 -10.08
C LEU A 158 10.86 4.78 -11.25
N ASP A 159 11.25 6.01 -11.60
CA ASP A 159 12.19 6.31 -12.68
C ASP A 159 13.62 5.78 -12.41
N SER A 160 13.95 5.55 -11.14
CA SER A 160 15.21 4.91 -10.78
C SER A 160 15.22 3.38 -10.98
N THR A 161 14.07 2.80 -11.34
CA THR A 161 13.87 1.36 -11.53
C THR A 161 13.65 1.02 -13.01
N SER A 162 13.94 -0.22 -13.40
CA SER A 162 13.63 -0.73 -14.75
C SER A 162 12.12 -0.83 -15.02
N TYR A 163 11.29 -0.79 -13.98
CA TYR A 163 9.84 -0.93 -14.07
C TYR A 163 9.11 0.40 -14.24
N GLY A 164 9.77 1.53 -13.96
CA GLY A 164 9.16 2.86 -14.04
C GLY A 164 8.54 3.19 -15.41
N LYS A 165 9.15 2.68 -16.50
CA LYS A 165 8.62 2.81 -17.87
C LYS A 165 7.25 2.17 -18.09
N LYS A 166 6.86 1.21 -17.24
CA LYS A 166 5.54 0.56 -17.29
C LYS A 166 4.46 1.35 -16.56
N VAL A 167 4.84 2.30 -15.68
CA VAL A 167 3.93 3.03 -14.80
C VAL A 167 3.69 4.44 -15.32
N GLN A 168 2.44 4.74 -15.65
CA GLN A 168 1.98 6.07 -16.02
C GLN A 168 1.18 6.67 -14.88
N ILE A 169 1.62 7.80 -14.33
CA ILE A 169 0.91 8.53 -13.28
C ILE A 169 -0.01 9.56 -13.90
N ARG A 170 -1.26 9.57 -13.47
CA ARG A 170 -2.27 10.56 -13.82
C ARG A 170 -2.63 11.37 -12.58
N LEU A 171 -2.29 12.66 -12.61
CA LEU A 171 -2.58 13.58 -11.51
C LEU A 171 -4.03 14.08 -11.63
N GLY A 172 -4.77 14.02 -10.53
CA GLY A 172 -6.13 14.51 -10.41
C GLY A 172 -7.10 13.50 -9.83
N PRO A 173 -8.37 13.92 -9.60
CA PRO A 173 -9.41 13.03 -9.09
C PRO A 173 -9.66 11.85 -10.03
N ALA A 174 -9.66 10.65 -9.47
CA ALA A 174 -9.86 9.42 -10.23
C ALA A 174 -11.20 9.39 -10.98
N LEU A 175 -12.27 9.97 -10.41
CA LEU A 175 -13.58 10.09 -11.07
C LEU A 175 -13.50 10.83 -12.41
N ASN A 176 -12.76 11.93 -12.47
CA ASN A 176 -12.60 12.67 -13.72
C ASN A 176 -11.86 11.88 -14.80
N LEU A 177 -11.05 10.91 -14.38
CA LEU A 177 -10.36 10.01 -15.30
C LEU A 177 -11.27 8.88 -15.76
N LEU A 178 -12.17 8.40 -14.88
CA LEU A 178 -13.17 7.38 -15.18
C LEU A 178 -14.26 7.91 -16.12
N ASP A 179 -14.66 9.18 -16.02
CA ASP A 179 -15.59 9.83 -16.94
C ASP A 179 -15.05 9.89 -18.38
N ASN A 180 -13.73 9.83 -18.53
CA ASN A 180 -13.04 9.71 -19.82
C ASN A 180 -12.50 8.29 -20.08
N PHE A 181 -13.05 7.28 -19.35
CA PHE A 181 -12.55 5.91 -19.37
C PHE A 181 -12.55 5.30 -20.77
N GLU A 182 -13.58 5.59 -21.59
CA GLU A 182 -13.64 5.15 -22.99
C GLU A 182 -12.44 5.68 -23.80
N THR A 183 -12.07 6.94 -23.58
CA THR A 183 -10.89 7.55 -24.22
C THR A 183 -9.58 6.95 -23.67
N ILE A 184 -9.52 6.65 -22.37
CA ILE A 184 -8.35 6.01 -21.76
C ILE A 184 -8.22 4.56 -22.25
N VAL A 185 -9.31 3.82 -22.29
CA VAL A 185 -9.32 2.44 -22.77
C VAL A 185 -9.04 2.37 -24.25
N SER A 186 -9.65 3.21 -25.09
CA SER A 186 -9.40 3.23 -26.54
C SER A 186 -7.97 3.64 -26.91
N ASN A 187 -7.37 4.58 -26.18
CA ASN A 187 -5.95 4.96 -26.35
C ASN A 187 -4.99 3.86 -25.86
N VAL A 188 -5.46 2.99 -24.96
CA VAL A 188 -4.66 1.90 -24.39
C VAL A 188 -4.99 0.56 -25.05
N VAL A 189 -6.17 0.42 -25.69
CA VAL A 189 -6.64 -0.78 -26.42
C VAL A 189 -7.20 -0.37 -27.78
N PRO A 190 -6.39 -0.21 -28.83
CA PRO A 190 -6.93 -0.01 -30.17
C PRO A 190 -7.91 -1.16 -30.51
N GLY A 191 -9.16 -0.81 -30.86
CA GLY A 191 -10.20 -1.75 -31.26
C GLY A 191 -11.07 -2.33 -30.13
N TYR A 192 -10.98 -1.84 -28.89
CA TYR A 192 -11.92 -2.19 -27.83
C TYR A 192 -13.05 -1.14 -27.77
N GLU A 193 -14.25 -1.53 -28.17
CA GLU A 193 -15.46 -0.74 -27.95
C GLU A 193 -16.06 -1.11 -26.60
N VAL A 194 -16.22 -0.13 -25.71
CA VAL A 194 -16.91 -0.31 -24.42
C VAL A 194 -18.41 -0.34 -24.70
N ASP A 195 -19.06 -1.47 -24.49
CA ASP A 195 -20.54 -1.54 -24.51
C ASP A 195 -21.09 -0.81 -23.28
N SER A 196 -21.52 0.43 -23.48
CA SER A 196 -22.11 1.30 -22.46
C SER A 196 -23.34 0.70 -21.76
N LYS A 197 -23.90 -0.39 -22.26
CA LYS A 197 -25.04 -1.11 -21.67
C LYS A 197 -24.66 -2.08 -20.54
N GLN A 198 -23.37 -2.33 -20.32
CA GLN A 198 -22.89 -3.20 -19.24
C GLN A 198 -22.52 -2.46 -17.94
N ILE A 199 -22.66 -1.13 -17.93
CA ILE A 199 -22.27 -0.28 -16.76
C ILE A 199 -23.48 0.40 -16.10
N SER A 200 -24.70 0.03 -16.49
CA SER A 200 -25.94 0.56 -15.85
C SER A 200 -26.47 -0.33 -14.73
#